data_dcdbd246ce18c4082eabadbcac3c7a2f
#
_entry.id   dcdbd246ce18c4082eabadbcac3c7a2f
#
_cell.length_a   1.000
_cell.length_b   1.000
_cell.length_c   1.000
_cell.angle_alpha   90.00
_cell.angle_beta   90.00
_cell.angle_gamma   90.00
#
_symmetry.space_group_name_H-M   'P 1'
#
loop_
_entity.id
_entity.type
_entity.pdbx_description
1 polymer ?
#
loop_
_entity_poly.entity_id
_entity_poly.type
_entity_poly.pdbx_seq_one_letter_code
_entity_poly.pdbx_strand_id
1 'polypeptide(L)'
;LSKWAANYVAAKIKKANPTAEKPFVLGLPTGSSPLGMYKNLIELNKQGVISFQNIITFNMDEYVGLPKDHPESYHSFMWNNFFSHIDIKPENVNILNGNAPDLEKECADYEARIEKAGGIDLFMGGIGSDGHLAFNEPFSSLGSRTRVKSLTKDTIIANSRFFGHDVNLVPKTALTVGVATVMSAREVLILAFGHNKARALAAGIEGGYSHLWTISALQVHPKGIIVCDEDATDELKVGTYKYFKDIEAKNLDPASLGA
;
A
#
# COMPACT_ATOMS: atom_id res chain seq x y z
N LEU A 1 9.43 9.72 9.15
CA LEU A 1 8.15 9.14 8.66
C LEU A 1 8.26 7.64 8.41
N SER A 2 9.21 7.17 7.62
CA SER A 2 9.41 5.72 7.38
C SER A 2 9.60 4.93 8.69
N LYS A 3 10.35 5.47 9.65
CA LYS A 3 10.51 4.88 10.99
C LYS A 3 9.20 4.87 11.76
N TRP A 4 8.41 5.95 11.67
CA TRP A 4 7.09 6.01 12.29
C TRP A 4 6.17 4.90 11.75
N ALA A 5 6.08 4.78 10.42
CA ALA A 5 5.26 3.76 9.79
C ALA A 5 5.70 2.34 10.17
N ALA A 6 7.00 2.07 10.18
CA ALA A 6 7.54 0.77 10.60
C ALA A 6 7.22 0.46 12.08
N ASN A 7 7.36 1.44 12.97
CA ASN A 7 7.03 1.29 14.39
C ASN A 7 5.52 1.07 14.58
N TYR A 8 4.68 1.75 13.79
CA TYR A 8 3.24 1.53 13.82
C TYR A 8 2.88 0.07 13.45
N VAL A 9 3.43 -0.43 12.34
CA VAL A 9 3.25 -1.83 11.93
C VAL A 9 3.73 -2.78 13.02
N ALA A 10 4.94 -2.54 13.57
CA ALA A 10 5.50 -3.37 14.63
C ALA A 10 4.63 -3.39 15.89
N ALA A 11 4.12 -2.23 16.32
CA ALA A 11 3.21 -2.12 17.45
C ALA A 11 1.91 -2.92 17.22
N LYS A 12 1.36 -2.89 15.99
CA LYS A 12 0.17 -3.66 15.62
C LYS A 12 0.44 -5.17 15.65
N ILE A 13 1.57 -5.61 15.10
CA ILE A 13 1.97 -7.03 15.13
C ILE A 13 2.15 -7.49 16.59
N LYS A 14 2.88 -6.74 17.42
CA LYS A 14 3.06 -7.06 18.84
C LYS A 14 1.74 -7.16 19.59
N LYS A 15 0.86 -6.18 19.39
CA LYS A 15 -0.46 -6.15 20.04
C LYS A 15 -1.33 -7.34 19.61
N ALA A 16 -1.26 -7.74 18.34
CA ALA A 16 -2.01 -8.87 17.83
C ALA A 16 -1.47 -10.20 18.33
N ASN A 17 -0.16 -10.28 18.64
CA ASN A 17 0.54 -11.48 19.07
C ASN A 17 0.18 -12.70 18.20
N PRO A 18 0.48 -12.66 16.88
CA PRO A 18 -0.04 -13.64 15.93
C PRO A 18 0.51 -15.05 16.16
N THR A 19 -0.35 -16.03 15.92
CA THR A 19 -0.02 -17.47 15.94
C THR A 19 -0.30 -18.10 14.59
N ALA A 20 0.07 -19.35 14.39
CA ALA A 20 -0.22 -20.09 13.16
C ALA A 20 -1.73 -20.20 12.91
N GLU A 21 -2.53 -20.33 13.99
CA GLU A 21 -3.99 -20.46 13.94
C GLU A 21 -4.69 -19.09 13.81
N LYS A 22 -4.01 -18.03 14.26
CA LYS A 22 -4.50 -16.65 14.18
C LYS A 22 -3.40 -15.74 13.64
N PRO A 23 -3.10 -15.80 12.35
CA PRO A 23 -2.10 -14.94 11.74
C PRO A 23 -2.55 -13.47 11.73
N PHE A 24 -1.58 -12.56 11.61
CA PHE A 24 -1.85 -11.15 11.32
C PHE A 24 -1.68 -10.90 9.82
N VAL A 25 -2.64 -10.24 9.19
CA VAL A 25 -2.71 -10.11 7.73
C VAL A 25 -2.38 -8.68 7.31
N LEU A 26 -1.33 -8.53 6.50
CA LEU A 26 -0.85 -7.25 5.98
C LEU A 26 -1.13 -7.09 4.49
N GLY A 27 -1.73 -5.97 4.11
CA GLY A 27 -1.71 -5.46 2.74
C GLY A 27 -0.45 -4.62 2.50
N LEU A 28 0.26 -4.83 1.39
CA LEU A 28 1.57 -4.24 1.12
C LEU A 28 1.64 -3.55 -0.24
N PRO A 29 2.18 -2.31 -0.30
CA PRO A 29 2.44 -1.61 -1.55
C PRO A 29 3.84 -1.91 -2.10
N THR A 30 4.04 -1.58 -3.38
CA THR A 30 5.36 -1.44 -4.01
C THR A 30 5.71 0.04 -4.23
N GLY A 31 6.78 0.31 -4.96
CA GLY A 31 7.22 1.66 -5.30
C GLY A 31 8.21 2.26 -4.30
N SER A 32 8.55 3.52 -4.50
CA SER A 32 9.61 4.19 -3.72
C SER A 32 9.18 4.58 -2.30
N SER A 33 7.90 4.89 -2.09
CA SER A 33 7.41 5.38 -0.79
C SER A 33 7.58 4.38 0.36
N PRO A 34 7.32 3.08 0.22
CA PRO A 34 7.45 2.13 1.32
C PRO A 34 8.88 1.64 1.60
N LEU A 35 9.87 1.93 0.74
CA LEU A 35 11.23 1.37 0.87
C LEU A 35 11.88 1.68 2.22
N GLY A 36 11.74 2.91 2.71
CA GLY A 36 12.27 3.31 4.02
C GLY A 36 11.57 2.56 5.16
N MET A 37 10.28 2.33 5.06
CA MET A 37 9.53 1.53 6.02
C MET A 37 9.97 0.07 5.99
N TYR A 38 10.14 -0.55 4.82
CA TYR A 38 10.63 -1.93 4.71
C TYR A 38 12.02 -2.09 5.34
N LYS A 39 12.95 -1.15 5.09
CA LYS A 39 14.27 -1.17 5.73
C LYS A 39 14.16 -1.17 7.26
N ASN A 40 13.33 -0.34 7.83
CA ASN A 40 13.14 -0.30 9.29
C ASN A 40 12.47 -1.59 9.82
N LEU A 41 11.50 -2.16 9.11
CA LEU A 41 10.87 -3.43 9.48
C LEU A 41 11.86 -4.59 9.43
N ILE A 42 12.74 -4.63 8.44
CA ILE A 42 13.84 -5.61 8.35
C ILE A 42 14.75 -5.52 9.58
N GLU A 43 15.14 -4.30 9.96
CA GLU A 43 15.99 -4.12 11.15
C GLU A 43 15.27 -4.55 12.43
N LEU A 44 14.00 -4.24 12.62
CA LEU A 44 13.20 -4.68 13.75
C LEU A 44 13.07 -6.23 13.79
N ASN A 45 12.95 -6.87 12.65
CA ASN A 45 12.93 -8.33 12.55
C ASN A 45 14.30 -8.94 12.91
N LYS A 46 15.40 -8.42 12.34
CA LYS A 46 16.77 -8.88 12.66
C LYS A 46 17.13 -8.73 14.14
N GLN A 47 16.61 -7.69 14.78
CA GLN A 47 16.80 -7.44 16.21
C GLN A 47 15.89 -8.31 17.10
N GLY A 48 15.03 -9.12 16.50
CA GLY A 48 14.07 -9.97 17.24
C GLY A 48 12.91 -9.18 17.90
N VAL A 49 12.72 -7.90 17.52
CA VAL A 49 11.64 -7.06 18.05
C VAL A 49 10.27 -7.52 17.56
N ILE A 50 10.20 -7.97 16.30
CA ILE A 50 9.03 -8.57 15.66
C ILE A 50 9.44 -9.79 14.83
N SER A 51 8.50 -10.72 14.62
CA SER A 51 8.63 -11.86 13.71
C SER A 51 7.53 -11.83 12.65
N PHE A 52 7.88 -12.23 11.42
CA PHE A 52 6.94 -12.38 10.31
C PHE A 52 6.51 -13.83 10.08
N GLN A 53 6.91 -14.78 10.92
CA GLN A 53 6.59 -16.21 10.74
C GLN A 53 5.07 -16.49 10.71
N ASN A 54 4.29 -15.72 11.47
CA ASN A 54 2.84 -15.84 11.54
C ASN A 54 2.13 -14.63 10.89
N ILE A 55 2.77 -14.02 9.91
CA ILE A 55 2.19 -12.96 9.09
C ILE A 55 1.82 -13.54 7.73
N ILE A 56 0.64 -13.15 7.22
CA ILE A 56 0.22 -13.39 5.83
C ILE A 56 0.23 -12.04 5.13
N THR A 57 0.75 -11.98 3.91
CA THR A 57 0.80 -10.72 3.15
C THR A 57 0.03 -10.80 1.85
N PHE A 58 -0.57 -9.68 1.45
CA PHE A 58 -1.25 -9.47 0.18
C PHE A 58 -0.74 -8.18 -0.47
N ASN A 59 -0.08 -8.28 -1.63
CA ASN A 59 0.33 -7.10 -2.38
C ASN A 59 -0.85 -6.47 -3.13
N MET A 60 -0.76 -5.16 -3.37
CA MET A 60 -1.85 -4.38 -3.98
C MET A 60 -2.08 -4.72 -5.46
N ASP A 61 -1.01 -5.02 -6.18
CA ASP A 61 -1.05 -5.08 -7.66
C ASP A 61 0.15 -5.85 -8.24
N GLU A 62 0.05 -6.17 -9.51
CA GLU A 62 1.12 -6.70 -10.34
C GLU A 62 0.85 -6.40 -11.82
N TYR A 63 1.89 -6.18 -12.59
CA TYR A 63 1.80 -6.00 -14.04
C TYR A 63 1.35 -7.28 -14.74
N VAL A 64 0.52 -7.12 -15.78
CA VAL A 64 0.13 -8.22 -16.67
C VAL A 64 1.18 -8.40 -17.76
N GLY A 65 1.56 -9.65 -18.02
CA GLY A 65 2.46 -10.03 -19.10
C GLY A 65 3.94 -9.79 -18.82
N LEU A 66 4.29 -9.27 -17.65
CA LEU A 66 5.70 -9.14 -17.25
C LEU A 66 6.16 -10.45 -16.57
N PRO A 67 7.28 -11.05 -16.98
CA PRO A 67 7.78 -12.26 -16.33
C PRO A 67 7.98 -12.05 -14.82
N LYS A 68 7.67 -13.07 -14.02
CA LYS A 68 7.77 -13.00 -12.56
C LYS A 68 9.17 -12.62 -12.07
N ASP A 69 10.19 -13.08 -12.76
CA ASP A 69 11.61 -12.82 -12.48
C ASP A 69 12.16 -11.56 -13.16
N HIS A 70 11.33 -10.84 -13.92
CA HIS A 70 11.72 -9.56 -14.49
C HIS A 70 12.09 -8.58 -13.35
N PRO A 71 13.21 -7.80 -13.46
CA PRO A 71 13.65 -6.90 -12.41
C PRO A 71 12.58 -5.91 -11.93
N GLU A 72 11.69 -5.48 -12.85
CA GLU A 72 10.63 -4.49 -12.57
C GLU A 72 9.28 -5.12 -12.26
N SER A 73 9.17 -6.46 -12.17
CA SER A 73 7.97 -7.09 -11.62
C SER A 73 7.81 -6.72 -10.14
N TYR A 74 6.59 -6.60 -9.66
CA TYR A 74 6.36 -6.33 -8.24
C TYR A 74 6.72 -7.55 -7.38
N HIS A 75 6.64 -8.74 -7.94
CA HIS A 75 7.20 -9.93 -7.33
C HIS A 75 8.71 -9.75 -7.03
N SER A 76 9.52 -9.41 -8.03
CA SER A 76 10.95 -9.18 -7.85
C SER A 76 11.22 -8.02 -6.90
N PHE A 77 10.46 -6.93 -7.01
CA PHE A 77 10.57 -5.79 -6.10
C PHE A 77 10.40 -6.22 -4.63
N MET A 78 9.35 -6.97 -4.33
CA MET A 78 9.06 -7.37 -2.95
C MET A 78 10.08 -8.37 -2.40
N TRP A 79 10.51 -9.33 -3.19
CA TRP A 79 11.54 -10.27 -2.76
C TRP A 79 12.89 -9.58 -2.56
N ASN A 80 13.30 -8.72 -3.47
CA ASN A 80 14.59 -8.03 -3.40
C ASN A 80 14.66 -7.00 -2.26
N ASN A 81 13.54 -6.34 -1.93
CA ASN A 81 13.55 -5.23 -0.98
C ASN A 81 12.96 -5.59 0.39
N PHE A 82 12.28 -6.73 0.54
CA PHE A 82 11.61 -7.06 1.79
C PHE A 82 11.63 -8.55 2.14
N PHE A 83 10.94 -9.39 1.38
CA PHE A 83 10.65 -10.76 1.82
C PHE A 83 11.88 -11.64 2.02
N SER A 84 12.93 -11.50 1.20
CA SER A 84 14.17 -12.27 1.35
C SER A 84 15.01 -11.86 2.58
N HIS A 85 14.65 -10.76 3.24
CA HIS A 85 15.40 -10.19 4.35
C HIS A 85 14.73 -10.41 5.73
N ILE A 86 13.58 -11.06 5.76
CA ILE A 86 12.78 -11.31 6.97
C ILE A 86 12.44 -12.79 7.11
N ASP A 87 11.93 -13.17 8.27
CA ASP A 87 11.59 -14.57 8.59
C ASP A 87 10.18 -15.01 8.14
N ILE A 88 9.60 -14.36 7.13
CA ILE A 88 8.30 -14.75 6.59
C ILE A 88 8.36 -16.10 5.88
N LYS A 89 7.32 -16.91 6.05
CA LYS A 89 7.18 -18.15 5.30
C LYS A 89 6.75 -17.85 3.85
N PRO A 90 7.44 -18.40 2.82
CA PRO A 90 7.08 -18.13 1.42
C PRO A 90 5.63 -18.42 1.06
N GLU A 91 5.02 -19.46 1.66
CA GLU A 91 3.61 -19.82 1.48
C GLU A 91 2.62 -18.79 2.02
N ASN A 92 3.07 -17.91 2.89
CA ASN A 92 2.27 -16.80 3.44
C ASN A 92 2.31 -15.52 2.59
N VAL A 93 3.13 -15.51 1.54
CA VAL A 93 3.25 -14.37 0.63
C VAL A 93 2.26 -14.52 -0.53
N ASN A 94 1.36 -13.55 -0.68
CA ASN A 94 0.41 -13.51 -1.78
C ASN A 94 0.71 -12.30 -2.67
N ILE A 95 1.02 -12.57 -3.92
CA ILE A 95 1.20 -11.58 -4.99
C ILE A 95 0.35 -12.04 -6.17
N LEU A 96 -0.37 -11.13 -6.80
CA LEU A 96 -1.18 -11.41 -7.99
C LEU A 96 -0.29 -11.97 -9.12
N ASN A 97 -0.79 -12.97 -9.82
CA ASN A 97 -0.09 -13.56 -10.95
C ASN A 97 -0.53 -12.90 -12.28
N GLY A 98 0.22 -11.91 -12.74
CA GLY A 98 -0.04 -11.22 -14.01
C GLY A 98 0.15 -12.08 -15.27
N ASN A 99 0.60 -13.34 -15.13
CA ASN A 99 0.76 -14.31 -16.19
C ASN A 99 -0.17 -15.52 -16.02
N ALA A 100 -1.22 -15.40 -15.21
CA ALA A 100 -2.21 -16.45 -15.08
C ALA A 100 -2.94 -16.68 -16.43
N PRO A 101 -3.27 -17.94 -16.77
CA PRO A 101 -3.99 -18.24 -18.02
C PRO A 101 -5.40 -17.63 -18.05
N ASP A 102 -6.00 -17.40 -16.90
CA ASP A 102 -7.27 -16.70 -16.70
C ASP A 102 -7.08 -15.62 -15.62
N LEU A 103 -6.97 -14.38 -16.08
CA LEU A 103 -6.71 -13.22 -15.20
C LEU A 103 -7.92 -12.88 -14.33
N GLU A 104 -9.13 -13.08 -14.82
CA GLU A 104 -10.36 -12.83 -14.06
C GLU A 104 -10.49 -13.83 -12.92
N LYS A 105 -10.19 -15.11 -13.21
CA LYS A 105 -10.15 -16.14 -12.19
C LYS A 105 -9.06 -15.86 -11.15
N GLU A 106 -7.86 -15.43 -11.55
CA GLU A 106 -6.80 -15.05 -10.61
C GLU A 106 -7.27 -13.93 -9.66
N CYS A 107 -7.96 -12.92 -10.19
CA CYS A 107 -8.51 -11.84 -9.36
C CYS A 107 -9.57 -12.35 -8.38
N ALA A 108 -10.46 -13.21 -8.81
CA ALA A 108 -11.49 -13.83 -7.95
C ALA A 108 -10.86 -14.72 -6.87
N ASP A 109 -9.88 -15.54 -7.25
CA ASP A 109 -9.14 -16.41 -6.32
C ASP A 109 -8.34 -15.58 -5.30
N TYR A 110 -7.83 -14.40 -5.70
CA TYR A 110 -7.13 -13.48 -4.81
C TYR A 110 -8.04 -12.93 -3.71
N GLU A 111 -9.25 -12.48 -4.08
CA GLU A 111 -10.26 -12.07 -3.11
C GLU A 111 -10.67 -13.22 -2.17
N ALA A 112 -10.83 -14.42 -2.72
CA ALA A 112 -11.15 -15.61 -1.92
C ALA A 112 -10.01 -15.95 -0.93
N ARG A 113 -8.74 -15.78 -1.32
CA ARG A 113 -7.60 -15.93 -0.40
C ARG A 113 -7.61 -14.90 0.72
N ILE A 114 -7.95 -13.64 0.42
CA ILE A 114 -8.11 -12.60 1.44
C ILE A 114 -9.22 -12.96 2.43
N GLU A 115 -10.37 -13.38 1.92
CA GLU A 115 -11.49 -13.81 2.76
C GLU A 115 -11.13 -15.01 3.64
N LYS A 116 -10.49 -16.02 3.05
CA LYS A 116 -10.01 -17.21 3.79
C LYS A 116 -9.02 -16.90 4.89
N ALA A 117 -8.17 -15.88 4.69
CA ALA A 117 -7.24 -15.37 5.70
C ALA A 117 -7.96 -14.59 6.84
N GLY A 118 -9.27 -14.38 6.74
CA GLY A 118 -10.06 -13.60 7.68
C GLY A 118 -10.11 -12.10 7.41
N GLY A 119 -9.75 -11.67 6.19
CA GLY A 119 -9.61 -10.28 5.80
C GLY A 119 -8.25 -9.70 6.19
N ILE A 120 -8.00 -8.45 5.81
CA ILE A 120 -6.73 -7.76 6.06
C ILE A 120 -6.83 -6.94 7.35
N ASP A 121 -5.86 -7.11 8.26
CA ASP A 121 -5.80 -6.39 9.52
C ASP A 121 -5.30 -4.96 9.33
N LEU A 122 -4.24 -4.79 8.55
CA LEU A 122 -3.67 -3.48 8.20
C LEU A 122 -3.29 -3.47 6.73
N PHE A 123 -3.93 -2.61 5.95
CA PHE A 123 -3.56 -2.37 4.56
C PHE A 123 -2.69 -1.12 4.46
N MET A 124 -1.47 -1.30 4.03
CA MET A 124 -0.55 -0.19 3.75
C MET A 124 -0.55 0.16 2.28
N GLY A 125 -0.52 1.44 1.96
CA GLY A 125 -0.51 1.93 0.59
C GLY A 125 0.24 3.23 0.43
N GLY A 126 0.41 3.64 -0.81
CA GLY A 126 0.80 4.99 -1.21
C GLY A 126 -0.34 5.65 -1.97
N ILE A 127 -0.11 6.87 -2.43
CA ILE A 127 -1.00 7.56 -3.36
C ILE A 127 -0.27 7.96 -4.64
N GLY A 128 -0.96 7.88 -5.76
CA GLY A 128 -0.51 8.53 -7.00
C GLY A 128 -0.57 10.06 -6.90
N SER A 129 0.10 10.77 -7.79
CA SER A 129 -0.01 12.24 -7.89
C SER A 129 -1.42 12.70 -8.29
N ASP A 130 -2.20 11.83 -8.91
CA ASP A 130 -3.61 11.99 -9.24
C ASP A 130 -4.57 11.42 -8.17
N GLY A 131 -4.05 11.02 -7.02
CA GLY A 131 -4.81 10.52 -5.87
C GLY A 131 -5.27 9.08 -5.97
N HIS A 132 -4.72 8.27 -6.87
CA HIS A 132 -5.10 6.87 -6.96
C HIS A 132 -4.53 6.02 -5.81
N LEU A 133 -5.32 5.05 -5.35
CA LEU A 133 -4.94 3.95 -4.47
C LEU A 133 -4.69 2.69 -5.32
N ALA A 134 -3.55 2.03 -5.18
CA ALA A 134 -3.12 0.94 -6.06
C ALA A 134 -3.19 1.41 -7.52
N PHE A 135 -3.69 0.62 -8.46
CA PHE A 135 -4.00 1.10 -9.82
C PHE A 135 -5.48 1.50 -10.01
N ASN A 136 -6.13 1.95 -8.93
CA ASN A 136 -7.47 2.54 -9.03
C ASN A 136 -7.37 4.02 -9.41
N GLU A 137 -7.05 4.25 -10.67
CA GLU A 137 -6.90 5.58 -11.25
C GLU A 137 -8.20 6.39 -11.21
N PRO A 138 -8.16 7.71 -11.47
CA PRO A 138 -9.35 8.56 -11.48
C PRO A 138 -10.52 7.92 -12.21
N PHE A 139 -11.72 8.09 -11.66
CA PHE A 139 -12.98 7.50 -12.12
C PHE A 139 -13.12 5.98 -11.92
N SER A 140 -12.20 5.34 -11.23
CA SER A 140 -12.41 3.97 -10.75
C SER A 140 -13.51 3.93 -9.71
N SER A 141 -14.41 2.92 -9.81
CA SER A 141 -15.49 2.77 -8.83
C SER A 141 -14.95 2.63 -7.41
N LEU A 142 -15.52 3.38 -6.46
CA LEU A 142 -15.20 3.25 -5.04
C LEU A 142 -15.68 1.91 -4.45
N GLY A 143 -16.61 1.23 -5.13
CA GLY A 143 -17.05 -0.13 -4.81
C GLY A 143 -16.28 -1.24 -5.52
N SER A 144 -15.17 -0.92 -6.22
CA SER A 144 -14.42 -1.90 -7.01
C SER A 144 -13.70 -2.94 -6.14
N ARG A 145 -13.63 -4.17 -6.66
CA ARG A 145 -12.85 -5.28 -6.11
C ARG A 145 -11.64 -5.57 -7.00
N THR A 146 -10.84 -6.58 -6.65
CA THR A 146 -9.67 -6.99 -7.45
C THR A 146 -10.06 -7.34 -8.87
N ARG A 147 -9.35 -6.76 -9.85
CA ARG A 147 -9.68 -6.87 -11.26
C ARG A 147 -8.52 -6.55 -12.18
N VAL A 148 -8.67 -6.85 -13.45
CA VAL A 148 -7.79 -6.38 -14.54
C VAL A 148 -8.06 -4.90 -14.81
N LYS A 149 -6.99 -4.10 -14.94
CA LYS A 149 -7.07 -2.65 -15.15
C LYS A 149 -6.11 -2.22 -16.24
N SER A 150 -6.58 -1.44 -17.23
CA SER A 150 -5.71 -0.72 -18.15
C SER A 150 -5.13 0.51 -17.45
N LEU A 151 -3.84 0.75 -17.65
CA LEU A 151 -3.14 1.90 -17.08
C LEU A 151 -3.34 3.14 -17.95
N THR A 152 -3.47 4.30 -17.32
CA THR A 152 -3.52 5.58 -18.04
C THR A 152 -2.15 5.94 -18.62
N LYS A 153 -2.17 6.86 -19.59
CA LYS A 153 -0.91 7.39 -20.17
C LYS A 153 -0.03 8.02 -19.10
N ASP A 154 -0.60 8.75 -18.17
CA ASP A 154 0.14 9.43 -17.10
C ASP A 154 0.82 8.43 -16.18
N THR A 155 0.15 7.34 -15.81
CA THR A 155 0.73 6.24 -15.03
C THR A 155 1.85 5.53 -15.81
N ILE A 156 1.66 5.26 -17.10
CA ILE A 156 2.70 4.66 -17.95
C ILE A 156 3.92 5.58 -18.04
N ILE A 157 3.72 6.90 -18.25
CA ILE A 157 4.81 7.89 -18.28
C ILE A 157 5.53 7.93 -16.92
N ALA A 158 4.78 8.01 -15.83
CA ALA A 158 5.37 8.05 -14.49
C ALA A 158 6.19 6.79 -14.16
N ASN A 159 5.71 5.62 -14.60
CA ASN A 159 6.37 4.34 -14.35
C ASN A 159 7.54 4.07 -15.31
N SER A 160 7.64 4.79 -16.45
CA SER A 160 8.74 4.61 -17.42
C SER A 160 10.13 4.80 -16.80
N ARG A 161 10.22 5.59 -15.71
CA ARG A 161 11.45 5.76 -14.92
C ARG A 161 12.07 4.42 -14.44
N PHE A 162 11.25 3.40 -14.25
CA PHE A 162 11.68 2.05 -13.88
C PHE A 162 12.05 1.19 -15.09
N PHE A 163 11.68 1.62 -16.29
CA PHE A 163 11.90 0.92 -17.55
C PHE A 163 12.85 1.71 -18.48
N GLY A 164 13.90 2.32 -17.90
CA GLY A 164 14.88 3.09 -18.68
C GLY A 164 14.31 4.34 -19.35
N HIS A 165 13.22 4.90 -18.84
CA HIS A 165 12.45 6.01 -19.42
C HIS A 165 11.79 5.68 -20.77
N ASP A 166 11.67 4.41 -21.13
CA ASP A 166 10.96 3.97 -22.32
C ASP A 166 9.51 3.59 -21.98
N VAL A 167 8.56 4.40 -22.40
CA VAL A 167 7.11 4.18 -22.20
C VAL A 167 6.59 2.92 -22.92
N ASN A 168 7.31 2.45 -23.97
CA ASN A 168 6.91 1.27 -24.72
C ASN A 168 7.20 -0.03 -23.96
N LEU A 169 8.16 0.00 -23.04
CA LEU A 169 8.53 -1.14 -22.21
C LEU A 169 7.60 -1.29 -20.98
N VAL A 170 6.88 -0.23 -20.60
CA VAL A 170 5.94 -0.28 -19.48
C VAL A 170 4.72 -1.11 -19.85
N PRO A 171 4.35 -2.14 -19.07
CA PRO A 171 3.10 -2.87 -19.29
C PRO A 171 1.89 -1.92 -19.26
N LYS A 172 0.92 -2.17 -20.14
CA LYS A 172 -0.27 -1.31 -20.28
C LYS A 172 -1.44 -1.78 -19.44
N THR A 173 -1.31 -2.94 -18.82
CA THR A 173 -2.36 -3.61 -18.05
C THR A 173 -1.78 -4.14 -16.75
N ALA A 174 -2.54 -4.08 -15.69
CA ALA A 174 -2.20 -4.61 -14.38
C ALA A 174 -3.38 -5.35 -13.75
N LEU A 175 -3.10 -6.25 -12.82
CA LEU A 175 -4.05 -6.75 -11.84
C LEU A 175 -3.93 -5.87 -10.61
N THR A 176 -5.05 -5.41 -10.07
CA THR A 176 -5.05 -4.51 -8.91
C THR A 176 -6.21 -4.81 -7.97
N VAL A 177 -5.93 -4.74 -6.67
CA VAL A 177 -7.01 -4.72 -5.68
C VAL A 177 -7.90 -3.50 -5.93
N GLY A 178 -9.19 -3.65 -5.70
CA GLY A 178 -10.14 -2.56 -5.83
C GLY A 178 -10.11 -1.61 -4.64
N VAL A 179 -10.73 -0.44 -4.79
CA VAL A 179 -10.89 0.52 -3.68
C VAL A 179 -11.62 -0.14 -2.51
N ALA A 180 -12.74 -0.83 -2.78
CA ALA A 180 -13.48 -1.54 -1.73
C ALA A 180 -12.67 -2.68 -1.09
N THR A 181 -11.76 -3.32 -1.82
CA THR A 181 -10.86 -4.33 -1.25
C THR A 181 -9.94 -3.69 -0.20
N VAL A 182 -9.32 -2.55 -0.52
CA VAL A 182 -8.49 -1.80 0.44
C VAL A 182 -9.34 -1.33 1.63
N MET A 183 -10.50 -0.74 1.36
CA MET A 183 -11.40 -0.18 2.37
C MET A 183 -12.05 -1.25 3.27
N SER A 184 -12.04 -2.51 2.86
CA SER A 184 -12.52 -3.63 3.70
C SER A 184 -11.51 -4.05 4.78
N ALA A 185 -10.29 -3.57 4.74
CA ALA A 185 -9.29 -3.82 5.79
C ALA A 185 -9.73 -3.20 7.14
N ARG A 186 -9.29 -3.76 8.24
CA ARG A 186 -9.61 -3.24 9.58
C ARG A 186 -8.98 -1.87 9.84
N GLU A 187 -7.78 -1.67 9.31
CA GLU A 187 -7.08 -0.38 9.32
C GLU A 187 -6.41 -0.16 7.95
N VAL A 188 -6.34 1.10 7.53
CA VAL A 188 -5.64 1.51 6.30
C VAL A 188 -4.64 2.59 6.64
N LEU A 189 -3.38 2.40 6.22
CA LEU A 189 -2.30 3.36 6.42
C LEU A 189 -1.71 3.76 5.07
N ILE A 190 -1.81 5.04 4.73
CA ILE A 190 -1.33 5.59 3.46
C ILE A 190 -0.10 6.44 3.69
N LEU A 191 0.94 6.20 2.88
CA LEU A 191 2.18 6.96 2.85
C LEU A 191 2.12 8.00 1.73
N ALA A 192 2.32 9.28 2.06
CA ALA A 192 2.33 10.37 1.09
C ALA A 192 3.56 11.25 1.32
N PHE A 193 4.55 11.16 0.43
CA PHE A 193 5.82 11.87 0.56
C PHE A 193 6.11 12.75 -0.65
N GLY A 194 6.56 13.97 -0.36
CA GLY A 194 7.01 14.96 -1.32
C GLY A 194 5.88 15.80 -1.91
N HIS A 195 6.26 16.98 -2.40
CA HIS A 195 5.37 18.00 -2.95
C HIS A 195 4.46 17.48 -4.09
N ASN A 196 4.93 16.51 -4.88
CA ASN A 196 4.12 15.92 -5.95
C ASN A 196 2.87 15.17 -5.46
N LYS A 197 2.72 14.97 -4.15
CA LYS A 197 1.53 14.38 -3.50
C LYS A 197 0.60 15.44 -2.90
N ALA A 198 1.02 16.70 -2.82
CA ALA A 198 0.31 17.75 -2.09
C ALA A 198 -1.11 17.97 -2.61
N ARG A 199 -1.28 18.04 -3.93
CA ARG A 199 -2.61 18.19 -4.56
C ARG A 199 -3.52 16.99 -4.27
N ALA A 200 -3.01 15.79 -4.42
CA ALA A 200 -3.78 14.56 -4.15
C ALA A 200 -4.16 14.46 -2.67
N LEU A 201 -3.25 14.82 -1.77
CA LEU A 201 -3.49 14.83 -0.34
C LEU A 201 -4.58 15.86 0.03
N ALA A 202 -4.48 17.09 -0.46
CA ALA A 202 -5.48 18.12 -0.22
C ALA A 202 -6.86 17.70 -0.76
N ALA A 203 -6.93 17.16 -1.97
CA ALA A 203 -8.16 16.66 -2.54
C ALA A 203 -8.76 15.49 -1.74
N GLY A 204 -7.91 14.60 -1.24
CA GLY A 204 -8.34 13.44 -0.43
C GLY A 204 -8.83 13.80 0.97
N ILE A 205 -8.27 14.84 1.60
CA ILE A 205 -8.61 15.24 2.97
C ILE A 205 -9.70 16.32 3.00
N GLU A 206 -9.57 17.35 2.17
CA GLU A 206 -10.45 18.52 2.20
C GLU A 206 -11.54 18.48 1.13
N GLY A 207 -11.34 17.67 0.09
CA GLY A 207 -12.29 17.50 -0.99
C GLY A 207 -13.48 16.62 -0.61
N GLY A 208 -14.45 16.52 -1.53
CA GLY A 208 -15.59 15.62 -1.38
C GLY A 208 -15.21 14.15 -1.61
N TYR A 209 -16.03 13.26 -1.09
CA TYR A 209 -15.96 11.81 -1.39
C TYR A 209 -16.27 11.58 -2.86
N SER A 210 -15.27 11.22 -3.65
CA SER A 210 -15.37 11.16 -5.11
C SER A 210 -14.43 10.13 -5.71
N HIS A 211 -14.90 9.42 -6.73
CA HIS A 211 -14.09 8.51 -7.52
C HIS A 211 -13.06 9.21 -8.41
N LEU A 212 -13.15 10.53 -8.57
CA LEU A 212 -12.09 11.32 -9.23
C LEU A 212 -10.77 11.23 -8.44
N TRP A 213 -10.88 11.19 -7.12
CA TRP A 213 -9.77 11.04 -6.18
C TRP A 213 -10.04 9.79 -5.33
N THR A 214 -9.57 8.62 -5.76
CA THR A 214 -9.92 7.38 -5.05
C THR A 214 -9.37 7.33 -3.63
N ILE A 215 -8.32 8.12 -3.32
CA ILE A 215 -7.85 8.36 -1.94
C ILE A 215 -8.96 8.94 -1.05
N SER A 216 -9.93 9.68 -1.60
CA SER A 216 -11.03 10.25 -0.82
C SER A 216 -11.90 9.19 -0.14
N ALA A 217 -11.84 7.93 -0.60
CA ALA A 217 -12.50 6.81 0.06
C ALA A 217 -12.07 6.65 1.52
N LEU A 218 -10.86 7.09 1.86
CA LEU A 218 -10.35 7.01 3.24
C LEU A 218 -11.17 7.85 4.21
N GLN A 219 -11.87 8.89 3.74
CA GLN A 219 -12.75 9.73 4.58
C GLN A 219 -13.86 8.96 5.29
N VAL A 220 -14.31 7.85 4.72
CA VAL A 220 -15.36 7.01 5.31
C VAL A 220 -14.82 5.77 6.02
N HIS A 221 -13.49 5.57 6.03
CA HIS A 221 -12.89 4.46 6.72
C HIS A 221 -12.80 4.73 8.24
N PRO A 222 -13.28 3.82 9.12
CA PRO A 222 -13.29 4.06 10.56
C PRO A 222 -11.89 4.19 11.19
N LYS A 223 -10.87 3.67 10.50
CA LYS A 223 -9.47 3.69 10.95
C LYS A 223 -8.53 3.95 9.77
N GLY A 224 -8.76 5.04 9.04
CA GLY A 224 -7.90 5.53 7.98
C GLY A 224 -6.82 6.44 8.54
N ILE A 225 -5.56 6.19 8.18
CA ILE A 225 -4.39 6.94 8.63
C ILE A 225 -3.58 7.39 7.42
N ILE A 226 -3.18 8.65 7.40
CA ILE A 226 -2.24 9.18 6.42
C ILE A 226 -0.98 9.63 7.14
N VAL A 227 0.17 9.14 6.69
CA VAL A 227 1.51 9.55 7.16
C VAL A 227 2.17 10.32 6.03
N CYS A 228 2.36 11.62 6.24
CA CYS A 228 2.91 12.53 5.22
C CYS A 228 4.05 13.38 5.77
N ASP A 229 4.90 13.88 4.87
CA ASP A 229 5.89 14.90 5.19
C ASP A 229 5.33 16.32 5.00
N GLU A 230 6.11 17.32 5.38
CA GLU A 230 5.71 18.72 5.24
C GLU A 230 5.42 19.07 3.77
N ASP A 231 6.28 18.64 2.85
CA ASP A 231 6.14 18.94 1.41
C ASP A 231 4.83 18.39 0.83
N ALA A 232 4.36 17.25 1.32
CA ALA A 232 3.07 16.68 0.90
C ALA A 232 1.87 17.46 1.45
N THR A 233 2.07 18.37 2.41
CA THR A 233 0.99 19.19 3.00
C THR A 233 0.85 20.58 2.36
N ASP A 234 1.69 20.93 1.39
CA ASP A 234 1.79 22.27 0.83
C ASP A 234 0.48 22.84 0.26
N GLU A 235 -0.43 22.01 -0.21
CA GLU A 235 -1.73 22.43 -0.73
C GLU A 235 -2.88 22.32 0.28
N LEU A 236 -2.62 21.87 1.51
CA LEU A 236 -3.63 21.92 2.57
C LEU A 236 -3.87 23.38 3.00
N LYS A 237 -5.13 23.68 3.35
CA LYS A 237 -5.42 24.93 4.03
C LYS A 237 -4.66 25.01 5.35
N VAL A 238 -4.15 26.19 5.68
CA VAL A 238 -3.39 26.43 6.91
C VAL A 238 -4.16 25.97 8.16
N GLY A 239 -5.47 26.14 8.18
CA GLY A 239 -6.33 25.70 9.28
C GLY A 239 -6.33 24.18 9.43
N THR A 240 -6.43 23.44 8.33
CA THR A 240 -6.39 21.97 8.30
C THR A 240 -5.05 21.45 8.81
N TYR A 241 -3.94 22.00 8.27
CA TYR A 241 -2.60 21.63 8.71
C TYR A 241 -2.40 21.85 10.21
N LYS A 242 -2.74 23.05 10.71
CA LYS A 242 -2.60 23.37 12.15
C LYS A 242 -3.46 22.46 13.02
N TYR A 243 -4.69 22.18 12.61
CA TYR A 243 -5.58 21.29 13.34
C TYR A 243 -4.97 19.89 13.53
N PHE A 244 -4.52 19.25 12.44
CA PHE A 244 -3.91 17.93 12.55
C PHE A 244 -2.58 17.95 13.30
N LYS A 245 -1.77 18.99 13.12
CA LYS A 245 -0.50 19.15 13.85
C LYS A 245 -0.72 19.21 15.36
N ASP A 246 -1.80 19.84 15.79
CA ASP A 246 -2.16 19.99 17.22
C ASP A 246 -2.70 18.68 17.79
N ILE A 247 -3.72 18.10 17.16
CA ILE A 247 -4.36 16.88 17.70
C ILE A 247 -3.44 15.64 17.66
N GLU A 248 -2.53 15.57 16.68
CA GLU A 248 -1.60 14.46 16.50
C GLU A 248 -0.22 14.70 17.17
N ALA A 249 -0.02 15.83 17.85
CA ALA A 249 1.28 16.20 18.42
C ALA A 249 1.91 15.09 19.27
N LYS A 250 1.11 14.33 20.02
CA LYS A 250 1.58 13.22 20.86
C LYS A 250 1.97 11.97 20.05
N ASN A 251 1.47 11.85 18.83
CA ASN A 251 1.67 10.68 17.96
C ASN A 251 2.79 10.91 16.93
N LEU A 252 3.36 12.11 16.84
CA LEU A 252 4.39 12.43 15.84
C LEU A 252 5.74 11.76 16.13
N ASP A 253 6.06 11.48 17.40
CA ASP A 253 7.28 10.76 17.75
C ASP A 253 7.12 9.26 17.50
N PRO A 254 7.98 8.64 16.66
CA PRO A 254 7.97 7.18 16.47
C PRO A 254 8.06 6.37 17.76
N ALA A 255 8.74 6.89 18.77
CA ALA A 255 8.88 6.22 20.06
C ALA A 255 7.55 6.13 20.86
N SER A 256 6.61 7.04 20.59
CA SER A 256 5.28 7.03 21.24
C SER A 256 4.44 5.78 20.89
N LEU A 257 4.81 5.07 19.83
CA LEU A 257 4.05 3.91 19.31
C LEU A 257 4.35 2.60 20.06
N GLY A 258 5.32 2.60 20.97
CA GLY A 258 5.60 1.44 21.86
C GLY A 258 6.17 0.23 21.12
N ALA A 259 6.88 0.44 19.99
CA ALA A 259 7.51 -0.63 19.21
C ALA A 259 8.89 -1.00 19.74
#